data_17d3f7341b9d2ac763dab5e6318e062e
#
_entry.id   17d3f7341b9d2ac763dab5e6318e062e
#
_cell.length_a   1.000
_cell.length_b   1.000
_cell.length_c   1.000
_cell.angle_alpha   90.00
_cell.angle_beta   90.00
_cell.angle_gamma   90.00
#
_symmetry.space_group_name_H-M   'P 1'
#
loop_
_entity.id
_entity.type
_entity.pdbx_description
1 polymer ?
#
loop_
_entity_poly.entity_id
_entity_poly.type
_entity_poly.pdbx_seq_one_letter_code
_entity_poly.pdbx_strand_id
1 'polypeptide(L)'
;MLDFLLAVLTAVRVFVRSSTFDGDVTGFLKATRLDPTHTGIRAPWQNGLAERWVGSCRRELLDSIIALNERHLYRLIRQFVDYYHHDRIHDALEKDAPNRRPIEPKPSAHATVISTARVGGLHHRYSWRDAA
;
A
#
# COMPACT_ATOMS: atom_id res chain seq x y z
N MET A 1 15.80 5.01 5.44
CA MET A 1 15.32 4.27 4.26
C MET A 1 14.71 2.92 4.65
N LEU A 2 15.26 2.25 5.65
CA LEU A 2 14.65 1.07 6.30
C LEU A 2 13.38 1.44 7.09
N ASP A 3 13.34 2.67 7.64
CA ASP A 3 12.26 3.10 8.54
C ASP A 3 10.88 3.21 7.89
N PHE A 4 10.81 3.50 6.60
CA PHE A 4 9.54 3.63 5.89
C PHE A 4 8.95 2.27 5.52
N LEU A 5 9.79 1.33 5.05
CA LEU A 5 9.39 -0.06 4.86
C LEU A 5 8.98 -0.69 6.19
N LEU A 6 9.69 -0.33 7.25
CA LEU A 6 9.39 -0.71 8.63
C LEU A 6 8.04 -0.11 9.08
N ALA A 7 7.72 1.12 8.74
CA ALA A 7 6.44 1.76 9.08
C ALA A 7 5.26 1.11 8.35
N VAL A 8 5.43 0.74 7.07
CA VAL A 8 4.41 0.04 6.30
C VAL A 8 4.25 -1.40 6.77
N LEU A 9 5.35 -2.08 7.11
CA LEU A 9 5.34 -3.42 7.69
C LEU A 9 4.92 -3.41 9.17
N THR A 10 5.13 -2.31 9.90
CA THR A 10 4.64 -2.16 11.28
C THR A 10 3.14 -1.86 11.32
N ALA A 11 2.60 -1.20 10.29
CA ALA A 11 1.15 -1.06 10.11
C ALA A 11 0.50 -2.37 9.65
N VAL A 12 1.23 -3.21 8.90
CA VAL A 12 0.87 -4.59 8.62
C VAL A 12 1.43 -5.44 9.74
N ARG A 13 0.66 -5.65 10.80
CA ARG A 13 0.97 -6.68 11.79
C ARG A 13 1.17 -7.99 11.04
N VAL A 14 2.41 -8.49 11.03
CA VAL A 14 2.69 -9.78 10.38
C VAL A 14 2.07 -10.85 11.27
N PHE A 15 0.90 -11.33 10.88
CA PHE A 15 0.25 -12.42 11.55
C PHE A 15 0.87 -13.72 11.08
N VAL A 16 1.65 -14.35 11.95
CA VAL A 16 2.22 -15.68 11.69
C VAL A 16 1.20 -16.72 12.12
N ARG A 17 0.78 -17.54 11.18
CA ARG A 17 -0.08 -18.69 11.49
C ARG A 17 0.76 -19.76 12.19
N SER A 18 0.44 -20.04 13.45
CA SER A 18 1.12 -21.06 14.22
C SER A 18 1.02 -22.42 13.55
N SER A 19 2.11 -22.93 13.04
CA SER A 19 2.51 -24.35 13.04
C SER A 19 3.82 -24.56 12.25
N THR A 20 4.72 -25.32 12.76
CA THR A 20 5.89 -25.98 12.13
C THR A 20 7.12 -25.11 11.81
N PHE A 21 7.02 -23.79 11.53
CA PHE A 21 8.16 -22.93 11.23
C PHE A 21 8.30 -21.74 12.20
N ASP A 22 7.73 -21.85 13.38
CA ASP A 22 7.48 -20.70 14.28
C ASP A 22 8.77 -20.05 14.82
N GLY A 23 9.81 -20.83 15.12
CA GLY A 23 11.06 -20.32 15.70
C GLY A 23 11.91 -19.53 14.70
N ASP A 24 12.12 -20.06 13.51
CA ASP A 24 13.02 -19.49 12.52
C ASP A 24 12.41 -18.22 11.88
N VAL A 25 11.12 -18.26 11.55
CA VAL A 25 10.38 -17.11 10.97
C VAL A 25 10.26 -16.00 12.01
N THR A 26 9.91 -16.33 13.25
CA THR A 26 9.81 -15.36 14.34
C THR A 26 11.18 -14.74 14.66
N GLY A 27 12.24 -15.54 14.65
CA GLY A 27 13.62 -15.06 14.83
C GLY A 27 14.04 -14.12 13.71
N PHE A 28 13.77 -14.46 12.46
CA PHE A 28 14.03 -13.61 11.30
C PHE A 28 13.27 -12.27 11.38
N LEU A 29 11.97 -12.31 11.67
CA LEU A 29 11.14 -11.11 11.80
C LEU A 29 11.65 -10.19 12.92
N LYS A 30 12.01 -10.73 14.09
CA LYS A 30 12.61 -9.95 15.19
C LYS A 30 13.97 -9.37 14.80
N ALA A 31 14.81 -10.11 14.09
CA ALA A 31 16.10 -9.63 13.60
C ALA A 31 15.93 -8.47 12.60
N THR A 32 14.84 -8.43 11.86
CA THR A 32 14.46 -7.33 10.96
C THR A 32 13.66 -6.22 11.66
N ARG A 33 13.57 -6.23 12.99
CA ARG A 33 12.81 -5.27 13.82
C ARG A 33 11.29 -5.26 13.53
N LEU A 34 10.77 -6.36 13.04
CA LEU A 34 9.33 -6.57 12.92
C LEU A 34 8.82 -7.26 14.19
N ASP A 35 7.69 -6.79 14.69
CA ASP A 35 7.04 -7.42 15.85
C ASP A 35 5.99 -8.43 15.36
N PRO A 36 6.33 -9.75 15.34
CA PRO A 36 5.38 -10.76 14.91
C PRO A 36 4.27 -10.90 15.94
N THR A 37 3.05 -10.72 15.50
CA THR A 37 1.87 -10.96 16.33
C THR A 37 1.24 -12.30 15.93
N HIS A 38 1.12 -13.21 16.89
CA HIS A 38 0.46 -14.49 16.65
C HIS A 38 -1.05 -14.30 16.47
N THR A 39 -1.60 -14.88 15.43
CA THR A 39 -3.06 -14.98 15.31
C THR A 39 -3.59 -16.00 16.31
N GLY A 40 -4.74 -15.70 16.90
CA GLY A 40 -5.45 -16.67 17.71
C GLY A 40 -5.77 -17.96 16.91
N ILE A 41 -5.80 -19.08 17.59
CA ILE A 41 -6.17 -20.36 16.98
C ILE A 41 -7.58 -20.23 16.37
N ARG A 42 -7.72 -20.55 15.09
CA ARG A 42 -8.98 -20.44 14.33
C ARG A 42 -9.53 -19.01 14.19
N ALA A 43 -8.65 -18.01 14.17
CA ALA A 43 -9.05 -16.61 14.00
C ALA A 43 -8.59 -16.03 12.62
N PRO A 44 -9.07 -16.57 11.48
CA PRO A 44 -8.63 -16.13 10.14
C PRO A 44 -8.95 -14.66 9.85
N TRP A 45 -9.98 -14.09 10.50
CA TRP A 45 -10.34 -12.67 10.33
C TRP A 45 -9.25 -11.70 10.79
N GLN A 46 -8.34 -12.13 11.68
CA GLN A 46 -7.22 -11.29 12.13
C GLN A 46 -6.23 -11.00 10.99
N ASN A 47 -6.17 -11.88 9.97
CA ASN A 47 -5.36 -11.70 8.77
C ASN A 47 -6.06 -10.93 7.65
N GLY A 48 -7.37 -10.71 7.77
CA GLY A 48 -8.17 -10.17 6.66
C GLY A 48 -7.68 -8.82 6.12
N LEU A 49 -7.11 -7.96 6.99
CA LEU A 49 -6.54 -6.69 6.55
C LEU A 49 -5.24 -6.88 5.75
N ALA A 50 -4.34 -7.73 6.24
CA ALA A 50 -3.10 -8.05 5.55
C ALA A 50 -3.35 -8.75 4.22
N GLU A 51 -4.27 -9.72 4.18
CA GLU A 51 -4.67 -10.43 2.96
C GLU A 51 -5.28 -9.49 1.93
N ARG A 52 -6.12 -8.54 2.37
CA ARG A 52 -6.70 -7.51 1.50
C ARG A 52 -5.62 -6.63 0.89
N TRP A 53 -4.65 -6.18 1.70
CA TRP A 53 -3.54 -5.35 1.20
C TRP A 53 -2.66 -6.12 0.22
N VAL A 54 -2.27 -7.35 0.56
CA VAL A 54 -1.49 -8.23 -0.33
C VAL A 54 -2.25 -8.50 -1.62
N GLY A 55 -3.55 -8.78 -1.52
CA GLY A 55 -4.41 -8.98 -2.69
C GLY A 55 -4.50 -7.74 -3.58
N SER A 56 -4.58 -6.53 -3.01
CA SER A 56 -4.56 -5.27 -3.77
C SER A 56 -3.20 -5.06 -4.43
N CYS A 57 -2.11 -5.21 -3.69
CA CYS A 57 -0.75 -5.08 -4.22
C CYS A 57 -0.50 -6.04 -5.39
N ARG A 58 -0.97 -7.29 -5.26
CA ARG A 58 -0.86 -8.27 -6.34
C ARG A 58 -1.62 -7.82 -7.58
N ARG A 59 -2.93 -7.59 -7.46
CA ARG A 59 -3.80 -7.29 -8.62
C ARG A 59 -3.50 -5.93 -9.25
N GLU A 60 -3.21 -4.93 -8.44
CA GLU A 60 -3.09 -3.54 -8.89
C GLU A 60 -1.64 -3.14 -9.24
N LEU A 61 -0.66 -3.97 -8.88
CA LEU A 61 0.75 -3.74 -9.18
C LEU A 61 1.39 -4.96 -9.84
N LEU A 62 1.55 -6.07 -9.08
CA LEU A 62 2.45 -7.15 -9.47
C LEU A 62 1.99 -7.91 -10.71
N ASP A 63 0.68 -8.08 -10.91
CA ASP A 63 0.13 -8.74 -12.10
C ASP A 63 0.27 -7.89 -13.38
N SER A 64 0.62 -6.60 -13.24
CA SER A 64 0.72 -5.64 -14.35
C SER A 64 2.16 -5.19 -14.65
N ILE A 65 3.15 -5.72 -13.95
CA ILE A 65 4.56 -5.31 -14.10
C ILE A 65 5.48 -6.50 -14.28
N ILE A 66 6.63 -6.24 -14.92
CA ILE A 66 7.77 -7.15 -14.94
C ILE A 66 8.88 -6.52 -14.09
N ALA A 67 9.19 -7.13 -12.96
CA ALA A 67 10.29 -6.69 -12.12
C ALA A 67 11.62 -7.12 -12.73
N LEU A 68 12.44 -6.15 -13.13
CA LEU A 68 13.74 -6.41 -13.76
C LEU A 68 14.80 -6.90 -12.77
N ASN A 69 14.71 -6.44 -11.54
CA ASN A 69 15.57 -6.82 -10.43
C ASN A 69 14.93 -6.39 -9.09
N GLU A 70 15.53 -6.78 -7.99
CA GLU A 70 15.08 -6.46 -6.64
C GLU A 70 14.94 -4.95 -6.41
N ARG A 71 15.94 -4.16 -6.80
CA ARG A 71 15.91 -2.68 -6.66
C ARG A 71 14.72 -2.05 -7.42
N HIS A 72 14.42 -2.57 -8.61
CA HIS A 72 13.28 -2.13 -9.40
C HIS A 72 11.97 -2.47 -8.69
N LEU A 73 11.82 -3.70 -8.22
CA LEU A 73 10.66 -4.14 -7.46
C LEU A 73 10.43 -3.28 -6.21
N TYR A 74 11.47 -3.06 -5.41
CA TYR A 74 11.39 -2.18 -4.23
C TYR A 74 10.90 -0.78 -4.57
N ARG A 75 11.41 -0.19 -5.63
CA ARG A 75 10.99 1.14 -6.08
C ARG A 75 9.50 1.16 -6.44
N LEU A 76 9.03 0.16 -7.17
CA LEU A 76 7.62 0.07 -7.58
C LEU A 76 6.68 -0.17 -6.39
N ILE A 77 7.03 -1.07 -5.49
CA ILE A 77 6.25 -1.30 -4.25
C ILE A 77 6.18 -0.01 -3.44
N ARG A 78 7.27 0.72 -3.28
CA ARG A 78 7.29 1.98 -2.55
C ARG A 78 6.39 3.05 -3.19
N GLN A 79 6.41 3.16 -4.52
CA GLN A 79 5.52 4.07 -5.24
C GLN A 79 4.06 3.64 -5.10
N PHE A 80 3.80 2.34 -5.13
CA PHE A 80 2.44 1.80 -4.93
C PHE A 80 1.91 2.06 -3.53
N VAL A 81 2.74 1.91 -2.49
CA VAL A 81 2.35 2.23 -1.11
C VAL A 81 2.01 3.70 -0.97
N ASP A 82 2.82 4.60 -1.56
CA ASP A 82 2.54 6.03 -1.58
C ASP A 82 1.21 6.35 -2.27
N TYR A 83 0.98 5.78 -3.46
CA TYR A 83 -0.29 5.88 -4.18
C TYR A 83 -1.46 5.33 -3.35
N TYR A 84 -1.29 4.15 -2.73
CA TYR A 84 -2.33 3.50 -1.94
C TYR A 84 -2.81 4.35 -0.76
N HIS A 85 -1.90 5.05 -0.11
CA HIS A 85 -2.22 5.88 1.04
C HIS A 85 -2.74 7.28 0.69
N HIS A 86 -2.28 7.87 -0.42
CA HIS A 86 -2.56 9.27 -0.71
C HIS A 86 -3.55 9.50 -1.86
N ASP A 87 -3.65 8.56 -2.80
CA ASP A 87 -4.41 8.78 -4.03
C ASP A 87 -5.48 7.71 -4.30
N ARG A 88 -5.26 6.48 -3.82
CA ARG A 88 -6.21 5.39 -4.06
C ARG A 88 -7.47 5.58 -3.22
N ILE A 89 -8.60 5.61 -3.91
CA ILE A 89 -9.91 5.68 -3.25
C ILE A 89 -10.33 4.31 -2.69
N HIS A 90 -10.96 4.34 -1.53
CA HIS A 90 -11.49 3.16 -0.85
C HIS A 90 -12.98 3.32 -0.56
N ASP A 91 -13.80 2.40 -1.03
CA ASP A 91 -15.25 2.46 -0.80
C ASP A 91 -15.61 2.46 0.69
N ALA A 92 -14.86 1.70 1.50
CA ALA A 92 -15.04 1.65 2.95
C ALA A 92 -14.69 2.97 3.68
N LEU A 93 -14.02 3.90 3.01
CA LEU A 93 -13.66 5.24 3.51
C LEU A 93 -14.44 6.34 2.78
N GLU A 94 -15.66 6.03 2.34
CA GLU A 94 -16.52 6.99 1.60
C GLU A 94 -15.83 7.55 0.34
N LYS A 95 -15.05 6.69 -0.33
CA LYS A 95 -14.25 7.02 -1.51
C LYS A 95 -13.09 7.99 -1.25
N ASP A 96 -12.65 8.08 0.00
CA ASP A 96 -11.45 8.82 0.35
C ASP A 96 -10.21 7.91 0.37
N ALA A 97 -9.02 8.51 0.39
CA ALA A 97 -7.76 7.81 0.59
C ALA A 97 -7.48 7.60 2.10
N PRO A 98 -6.70 6.56 2.50
CA PRO A 98 -6.41 6.30 3.92
C PRO A 98 -5.82 7.51 4.67
N ASN A 99 -4.97 8.29 4.03
CA ASN A 99 -4.39 9.50 4.61
C ASN A 99 -5.29 10.75 4.44
N ARG A 100 -6.53 10.55 4.04
CA ARG A 100 -7.50 11.61 3.75
C ARG A 100 -6.98 12.65 2.78
N ARG A 101 -7.67 12.83 1.68
CA ARG A 101 -7.33 13.85 0.69
C ARG A 101 -8.30 15.02 0.81
N PRO A 102 -7.78 16.26 0.96
CA PRO A 102 -8.67 17.42 0.94
C PRO A 102 -9.42 17.48 -0.39
N ILE A 103 -10.71 17.78 -0.32
CA ILE A 103 -11.52 18.02 -1.52
C ILE A 103 -11.01 19.33 -2.13
N GLU A 104 -10.51 19.25 -3.35
CA GLU A 104 -10.06 20.40 -4.12
C GLU A 104 -11.26 20.95 -4.94
N PRO A 105 -11.87 22.07 -4.56
CA PRO A 105 -12.93 22.66 -5.37
C PRO A 105 -12.35 23.11 -6.72
N LYS A 106 -13.20 23.11 -7.74
CA LYS A 106 -12.82 23.63 -9.06
C LYS A 106 -12.42 25.10 -8.94
N PRO A 107 -11.17 25.49 -9.25
CA PRO A 107 -10.67 26.84 -8.97
C PRO A 107 -11.31 27.91 -9.85
N SER A 108 -11.68 27.59 -11.10
CA SER A 108 -12.37 28.50 -12.02
C SER A 108 -13.28 27.76 -12.99
N ALA A 109 -14.13 28.49 -13.69
CA ALA A 109 -15.00 27.91 -14.74
C ALA A 109 -14.19 27.26 -15.87
N HIS A 110 -12.99 27.77 -16.14
CA HIS A 110 -12.09 27.32 -17.21
C HIS A 110 -11.07 26.24 -16.74
N ALA A 111 -11.04 25.93 -15.46
CA ALA A 111 -10.14 24.92 -14.96
C ALA A 111 -10.43 23.53 -15.55
N THR A 112 -9.38 22.85 -15.96
CA THR A 112 -9.41 21.53 -16.57
C THR A 112 -8.85 20.48 -15.62
N VAL A 113 -9.33 19.23 -15.77
CA VAL A 113 -8.77 18.10 -15.04
C VAL A 113 -7.48 17.66 -15.72
N ILE A 114 -6.42 17.55 -14.94
CA ILE A 114 -5.16 16.97 -15.36
C ILE A 114 -4.92 15.63 -14.68
N SER A 115 -4.22 14.78 -15.39
CA SER A 115 -3.81 13.45 -14.93
C SER A 115 -2.32 13.44 -14.70
N THR A 116 -1.89 13.10 -13.50
CA THR A 116 -0.48 12.92 -13.13
C THR A 116 -0.21 11.43 -12.94
N ALA A 117 0.75 10.91 -13.69
CA ALA A 117 1.12 9.50 -13.64
C ALA A 117 1.69 9.13 -12.26
N ARG A 118 1.26 7.98 -11.74
CA ARG A 118 1.73 7.34 -10.51
C ARG A 118 2.17 5.91 -10.85
N VAL A 119 3.11 5.38 -10.08
CA VAL A 119 3.59 3.99 -10.22
C VAL A 119 4.01 3.68 -11.68
N GLY A 120 4.86 4.54 -12.24
CA GLY A 120 5.33 4.37 -13.62
C GLY A 120 4.26 4.50 -14.71
N GLY A 121 3.12 5.12 -14.41
CA GLY A 121 1.99 5.29 -15.34
C GLY A 121 0.89 4.23 -15.21
N LEU A 122 1.07 3.25 -14.33
CA LEU A 122 0.05 2.23 -14.06
C LEU A 122 -1.20 2.82 -13.39
N HIS A 123 -0.99 3.82 -12.55
CA HIS A 123 -2.05 4.55 -11.86
C HIS A 123 -1.92 6.05 -12.10
N HIS A 124 -2.96 6.80 -11.78
CA HIS A 124 -3.00 8.24 -11.99
C HIS A 124 -3.64 8.96 -10.81
N ARG A 125 -3.11 10.17 -10.55
CA ARG A 125 -3.75 11.16 -9.69
C ARG A 125 -4.40 12.22 -10.57
N TYR A 126 -5.63 12.59 -10.26
CA TYR A 126 -6.36 13.65 -10.93
C TYR A 126 -6.42 14.89 -10.05
N SER A 127 -6.18 16.05 -10.63
CA SER A 127 -6.23 17.36 -9.97
C SER A 127 -6.72 18.43 -10.95
N TRP A 128 -7.05 19.60 -10.43
CA TRP A 128 -7.40 20.73 -11.27
C TRP A 128 -6.17 21.49 -11.74
N ARG A 129 -6.20 21.97 -12.97
CA ARG A 129 -5.27 22.98 -13.50
C ARG A 129 -6.10 24.16 -13.96
N ASP A 130 -5.76 25.33 -13.45
CA ASP A 130 -6.34 26.58 -13.95
C ASP A 130 -5.81 26.89 -15.35
N ALA A 131 -6.67 27.43 -16.21
CA ALA A 131 -6.20 27.94 -17.50
C ALA A 131 -5.42 29.23 -17.25
N ALA A 132 -4.22 29.28 -17.76
CA ALA A 132 -3.40 30.49 -17.73
C ALA A 132 -3.99 31.57 -18.62
#